data_fa16592de9706faf3d04ec07cde8d93b
#
_entry.id   fa16592de9706faf3d04ec07cde8d93b
#
_cell.length_a   1.000
_cell.length_b   1.000
_cell.length_c   1.000
_cell.angle_alpha   90.00
_cell.angle_beta   90.00
_cell.angle_gamma   90.00
#
_symmetry.space_group_name_H-M   'P 1'
#
loop_
_entity.id
_entity.type
_entity.pdbx_description
1 polymer ?
#
loop_
_entity_poly.entity_id
_entity_poly.type
_entity_poly.pdbx_seq_one_letter_code
_entity_poly.pdbx_strand_id
1 'polypeptide(L)'
;MRVILLPGQHISNKEWIENVEKKFQEKFTNTKISYYDHWEKGEERTDIELETKKFLDIVNSSDEEYILFAKSIGSIIFFNSLKDLVKKPKGVLIVGMAYNLAKELNYDFTNLKEYISYPVNIYQKDFDPAGYYADIMNINGGNISVNQYECVGEENNNHSYENYDYLLKLLDNLVE
;
A
#
# COMPACT_ATOMS: atom_id res chain seq x y z
N MET A 1 18.51 -1.77 2.68
CA MET A 1 17.23 -1.25 2.08
C MET A 1 16.11 -1.47 3.08
N ARG A 2 15.33 -0.45 3.34
CA ARG A 2 14.23 -0.45 4.30
C ARG A 2 12.90 -0.77 3.61
N VAL A 3 11.98 -1.46 4.31
CA VAL A 3 10.59 -1.64 3.87
C VAL A 3 9.68 -0.85 4.81
N ILE A 4 8.89 0.06 4.26
CA ILE A 4 7.88 0.82 5.00
C ILE A 4 6.52 0.21 4.71
N LEU A 5 5.68 -0.01 5.74
CA LEU A 5 4.40 -0.68 5.64
C LEU A 5 3.27 0.27 6.05
N LEU A 6 2.33 0.51 5.13
CA LEU A 6 1.08 1.25 5.35
C LEU A 6 -0.09 0.28 5.37
N PRO A 7 -0.70 0.02 6.54
CA PRO A 7 -1.77 -0.98 6.68
C PRO A 7 -3.14 -0.51 6.15
N GLY A 8 -4.14 -1.41 6.28
CA GLY A 8 -5.56 -1.08 6.09
C GLY A 8 -6.15 -0.32 7.29
N GLN A 9 -7.35 0.26 7.12
CA GLN A 9 -7.98 1.13 8.12
C GLN A 9 -8.43 0.40 9.39
N HIS A 10 -9.15 -0.72 9.25
CA HIS A 10 -9.76 -1.41 10.38
C HIS A 10 -8.71 -1.92 11.38
N ILE A 11 -9.03 -1.90 12.68
CA ILE A 11 -8.11 -2.32 13.76
C ILE A 11 -7.56 -3.75 13.58
N SER A 12 -8.33 -4.66 12.97
CA SER A 12 -7.85 -6.01 12.65
C SER A 12 -6.64 -6.02 11.71
N ASN A 13 -6.42 -4.93 10.96
CA ASN A 13 -5.22 -4.79 10.15
C ASN A 13 -3.94 -4.58 10.97
N LYS A 14 -4.05 -4.30 12.27
CA LYS A 14 -2.88 -4.19 13.14
C LYS A 14 -2.17 -5.53 13.25
N GLU A 15 -2.88 -6.58 13.66
CA GLU A 15 -2.32 -7.95 13.74
C GLU A 15 -1.90 -8.45 12.35
N TRP A 16 -2.73 -8.19 11.34
CA TRP A 16 -2.41 -8.59 9.96
C TRP A 16 -1.09 -7.98 9.47
N ILE A 17 -0.86 -6.66 9.66
CA ILE A 17 0.36 -6.01 9.18
C ILE A 17 1.60 -6.43 9.98
N GLU A 18 1.45 -6.76 11.27
CA GLU A 18 2.51 -7.33 12.09
C GLU A 18 2.92 -8.72 11.60
N ASN A 19 1.96 -9.55 11.15
CA ASN A 19 2.24 -10.82 10.49
C ASN A 19 2.93 -10.64 9.12
N VAL A 20 2.50 -9.65 8.33
CA VAL A 20 3.18 -9.27 7.07
C VAL A 20 4.62 -8.82 7.36
N GLU A 21 4.83 -7.95 8.35
CA GLU A 21 6.16 -7.49 8.72
C GLU A 21 7.07 -8.65 9.12
N LYS A 22 6.58 -9.54 9.99
CA LYS A 22 7.32 -10.74 10.40
C LYS A 22 7.71 -11.60 9.19
N LYS A 23 6.82 -11.73 8.21
CA LYS A 23 7.12 -12.48 6.98
C LYS A 23 8.18 -11.76 6.14
N PHE A 24 8.08 -10.45 5.99
CA PHE A 24 9.05 -9.67 5.23
C PHE A 24 10.43 -9.64 5.87
N GLN A 25 10.52 -9.75 7.20
CA GLN A 25 11.78 -9.85 7.95
C GLN A 25 12.57 -11.13 7.66
N GLU A 26 11.98 -12.13 7.02
CA GLU A 26 12.73 -13.30 6.51
C GLU A 26 13.77 -12.89 5.43
N LYS A 27 13.54 -11.77 4.74
CA LYS A 27 14.42 -11.28 3.66
C LYS A 27 14.93 -9.84 3.88
N PHE A 28 14.14 -8.98 4.49
CA PHE A 28 14.45 -7.56 4.70
C PHE A 28 14.66 -7.28 6.19
N THR A 29 15.89 -6.98 6.59
CA THR A 29 16.23 -6.80 8.02
C THR A 29 15.75 -5.48 8.62
N ASN A 30 15.37 -4.49 7.80
CA ASN A 30 14.91 -3.18 8.24
C ASN A 30 13.48 -2.94 7.73
N THR A 31 12.50 -3.19 8.58
CA THR A 31 11.07 -2.95 8.31
C THR A 31 10.51 -1.91 9.26
N LYS A 32 9.51 -1.16 8.84
CA LYS A 32 8.86 -0.12 9.66
C LYS A 32 7.38 -0.03 9.32
N ILE A 33 6.52 -0.38 10.28
CA ILE A 33 5.07 -0.16 10.21
C ILE A 33 4.75 1.29 10.58
N SER A 34 3.91 1.95 9.80
CA SER A 34 3.24 3.19 10.18
C SER A 34 1.93 2.85 10.89
N TYR A 35 1.97 2.76 12.22
CA TYR A 35 0.78 2.54 13.02
C TYR A 35 -0.13 3.77 13.01
N TYR A 36 -1.43 3.56 12.87
CA TYR A 36 -2.41 4.64 12.79
C TYR A 36 -2.90 5.08 14.17
N ASP A 37 -3.00 6.39 14.37
CA ASP A 37 -3.41 6.99 15.64
C ASP A 37 -4.84 6.62 16.04
N HIS A 38 -5.75 6.48 15.06
CA HIS A 38 -7.14 6.13 15.34
C HIS A 38 -7.29 4.75 16.01
N TRP A 39 -6.35 3.82 15.81
CA TRP A 39 -6.37 2.51 16.49
C TRP A 39 -6.16 2.64 18.00
N GLU A 40 -5.32 3.57 18.44
CA GLU A 40 -5.06 3.82 19.87
C GLU A 40 -6.19 4.61 20.52
N LYS A 41 -6.85 5.48 19.75
CA LYS A 41 -7.96 6.29 20.21
C LYS A 41 -9.31 5.58 20.18
N GLY A 42 -9.39 4.40 19.56
CA GLY A 42 -10.64 3.65 19.37
C GLY A 42 -11.60 4.34 18.38
N GLU A 43 -11.08 5.14 17.47
CA GLU A 43 -11.83 5.81 16.40
C GLU A 43 -11.97 4.88 15.18
N GLU A 44 -13.09 4.98 14.45
CA GLU A 44 -13.35 4.12 13.30
C GLU A 44 -12.66 4.58 12.02
N ARG A 45 -12.33 5.87 11.92
CA ARG A 45 -11.84 6.49 10.69
C ARG A 45 -10.41 6.98 10.83
N THR A 46 -9.64 6.75 9.77
CA THR A 46 -8.29 7.26 9.61
C THR A 46 -8.33 8.75 9.25
N ASP A 47 -7.58 9.57 9.96
CA ASP A 47 -7.25 10.93 9.53
C ASP A 47 -6.13 10.85 8.47
N ILE A 48 -6.53 10.94 7.19
CA ILE A 48 -5.62 10.78 6.05
C ILE A 48 -4.49 11.81 6.08
N GLU A 49 -4.79 13.08 6.43
CA GLU A 49 -3.79 14.15 6.46
C GLU A 49 -2.74 13.90 7.54
N LEU A 50 -3.19 13.54 8.75
CA LEU A 50 -2.31 13.19 9.86
C LEU A 50 -1.40 12.02 9.52
N GLU A 51 -1.98 10.92 9.00
CA GLU A 51 -1.23 9.71 8.70
C GLU A 51 -0.30 9.90 7.47
N THR A 52 -0.68 10.76 6.52
CA THR A 52 0.22 11.17 5.42
C THR A 52 1.45 11.90 5.97
N LYS A 53 1.27 12.83 6.90
CA LYS A 53 2.39 13.54 7.53
C LYS A 53 3.30 12.58 8.28
N LYS A 54 2.74 11.65 9.07
CA LYS A 54 3.52 10.63 9.79
C LYS A 54 4.31 9.74 8.82
N PHE A 55 3.70 9.33 7.71
CA PHE A 55 4.39 8.58 6.66
C PHE A 55 5.59 9.37 6.10
N LEU A 56 5.40 10.64 5.75
CA LEU A 56 6.47 11.51 5.27
C LEU A 56 7.59 11.67 6.31
N ASP A 57 7.26 11.80 7.58
CA ASP A 57 8.24 11.86 8.68
C ASP A 57 9.04 10.55 8.78
N ILE A 58 8.39 9.38 8.62
CA ILE A 58 9.06 8.08 8.58
C ILE A 58 10.02 7.98 7.40
N VAL A 59 9.59 8.42 6.20
CA VAL A 59 10.44 8.42 5.00
C VAL A 59 11.68 9.30 5.21
N ASN A 60 11.48 10.49 5.76
CA ASN A 60 12.54 11.48 5.93
C ASN A 60 13.47 11.21 7.13
N SER A 61 13.10 10.26 8.02
CA SER A 61 13.88 9.94 9.22
C SER A 61 15.20 9.19 8.95
N SER A 62 15.46 8.77 7.70
CA SER A 62 16.65 7.99 7.34
C SER A 62 17.02 8.24 5.89
N ASP A 63 18.32 8.26 5.60
CA ASP A 63 18.85 8.35 4.22
C ASP A 63 18.86 7.00 3.48
N GLU A 64 18.49 5.92 4.15
CA GLU A 64 18.41 4.59 3.56
C GLU A 64 17.36 4.54 2.44
N GLU A 65 17.69 3.87 1.34
CA GLU A 65 16.74 3.55 0.26
C GLU A 65 15.60 2.69 0.81
N TYR A 66 14.40 2.89 0.28
CA TYR A 66 13.24 2.15 0.75
C TYR A 66 12.30 1.67 -0.36
N ILE A 67 11.55 0.64 -0.02
CA ILE A 67 10.38 0.15 -0.74
C ILE A 67 9.16 0.45 0.12
N LEU A 68 8.04 0.75 -0.51
CA LEU A 68 6.76 0.91 0.15
C LEU A 68 5.87 -0.30 -0.11
N PHE A 69 5.31 -0.86 0.95
CA PHE A 69 4.19 -1.78 0.91
C PHE A 69 2.93 -1.09 1.46
N ALA A 70 1.82 -1.13 0.74
CA ALA A 70 0.58 -0.49 1.16
C ALA A 70 -0.65 -1.38 0.93
N LYS A 71 -1.61 -1.33 1.85
CA LYS A 71 -2.91 -2.00 1.74
C LYS A 71 -4.05 -1.01 1.98
N SER A 72 -5.11 -1.11 1.17
CA SER A 72 -6.36 -0.38 1.40
C SER A 72 -6.15 1.13 1.57
N ILE A 73 -6.53 1.70 2.75
CA ILE A 73 -6.32 3.13 3.07
C ILE A 73 -4.85 3.54 2.96
N GLY A 74 -3.91 2.62 3.17
CA GLY A 74 -2.49 2.86 2.98
C GLY A 74 -2.16 3.31 1.55
N SER A 75 -2.90 2.84 0.54
CA SER A 75 -2.76 3.33 -0.84
C SER A 75 -3.17 4.79 -0.98
N ILE A 76 -4.22 5.23 -0.26
CA ILE A 76 -4.68 6.62 -0.25
C ILE A 76 -3.65 7.53 0.41
N ILE A 77 -3.08 7.11 1.56
CA ILE A 77 -2.01 7.84 2.25
C ILE A 77 -0.80 8.02 1.33
N PHE A 78 -0.40 6.96 0.60
CA PHE A 78 0.66 7.04 -0.39
C PHE A 78 0.33 8.04 -1.50
N PHE A 79 -0.83 7.93 -2.15
CA PHE A 79 -1.21 8.85 -3.23
C PHE A 79 -1.34 10.30 -2.74
N ASN A 80 -1.82 10.52 -1.50
CA ASN A 80 -1.90 11.85 -0.89
C ASN A 80 -0.51 12.46 -0.64
N SER A 81 0.50 11.63 -0.39
CA SER A 81 1.87 12.09 -0.11
C SER A 81 2.66 12.49 -1.36
N LEU A 82 2.23 12.13 -2.58
CA LEU A 82 3.05 12.20 -3.80
C LEU A 82 3.65 13.57 -4.09
N LYS A 83 2.90 14.65 -3.84
CA LYS A 83 3.35 16.03 -4.08
C LYS A 83 4.47 16.46 -3.13
N ASP A 84 4.45 15.93 -1.89
CA ASP A 84 5.36 16.28 -0.81
C ASP A 84 6.47 15.24 -0.62
N LEU A 85 6.44 14.16 -1.42
CA LEU A 85 7.39 13.04 -1.33
C LEU A 85 8.73 13.40 -1.98
N VAL A 86 9.63 14.01 -1.21
CA VAL A 86 10.97 14.40 -1.67
C VAL A 86 11.82 13.17 -1.94
N LYS A 87 11.84 12.23 -1.02
CA LYS A 87 12.60 10.98 -1.14
C LYS A 87 11.73 9.91 -1.81
N LYS A 88 12.09 9.56 -3.03
CA LYS A 88 11.35 8.57 -3.83
C LYS A 88 11.66 7.14 -3.39
N PRO A 89 10.66 6.22 -3.33
CA PRO A 89 10.91 4.81 -3.11
C PRO A 89 11.61 4.18 -4.32
N LYS A 90 12.28 3.05 -4.12
CA LYS A 90 12.75 2.19 -5.22
C LYS A 90 11.59 1.52 -5.96
N GLY A 91 10.51 1.25 -5.26
CA GLY A 91 9.28 0.70 -5.81
C GLY A 91 8.18 0.70 -4.76
N VAL A 92 6.95 0.52 -5.22
CA VAL A 92 5.74 0.46 -4.39
C VAL A 92 4.95 -0.79 -4.74
N LEU A 93 4.60 -1.58 -3.72
CA LEU A 93 3.67 -2.69 -3.81
C LEU A 93 2.36 -2.30 -3.10
N ILE A 94 1.26 -2.29 -3.82
CA ILE A 94 -0.07 -2.06 -3.28
C ILE A 94 -0.90 -3.34 -3.43
N VAL A 95 -1.56 -3.77 -2.36
CA VAL A 95 -2.55 -4.85 -2.39
C VAL A 95 -3.90 -4.35 -1.87
N GLY A 96 -4.98 -4.73 -2.55
CA GLY A 96 -6.32 -4.31 -2.14
C GLY A 96 -6.46 -2.79 -2.08
N MET A 97 -6.18 -2.11 -3.18
CA MET A 97 -6.30 -0.65 -3.27
C MET A 97 -7.71 -0.17 -2.90
N ALA A 98 -7.82 0.87 -2.08
CA ALA A 98 -9.10 1.50 -1.72
C ALA A 98 -9.62 2.39 -2.87
N TYR A 99 -9.87 1.79 -4.03
CA TYR A 99 -10.21 2.52 -5.26
C TYR A 99 -11.55 3.26 -5.18
N ASN A 100 -12.55 2.65 -4.55
CA ASN A 100 -13.86 3.31 -4.38
C ASN A 100 -13.74 4.56 -3.51
N LEU A 101 -12.96 4.50 -2.42
CA LEU A 101 -12.66 5.67 -1.60
C LEU A 101 -11.85 6.72 -2.38
N ALA A 102 -10.89 6.32 -3.20
CA ALA A 102 -10.15 7.25 -4.05
C ALA A 102 -11.06 8.01 -5.01
N LYS A 103 -12.07 7.34 -5.58
CA LYS A 103 -13.09 8.00 -6.42
C LYS A 103 -13.96 8.98 -5.62
N GLU A 104 -14.39 8.61 -4.43
CA GLU A 104 -15.18 9.48 -3.53
C GLU A 104 -14.39 10.74 -3.14
N LEU A 105 -13.09 10.62 -2.95
CA LEU A 105 -12.17 11.73 -2.66
C LEU A 105 -11.72 12.50 -3.91
N ASN A 106 -12.24 12.15 -5.08
CA ASN A 106 -11.94 12.78 -6.38
C ASN A 106 -10.45 12.77 -6.75
N TYR A 107 -9.73 11.67 -6.48
CA TYR A 107 -8.35 11.52 -6.93
C TYR A 107 -8.28 11.49 -8.46
N ASP A 108 -7.46 12.37 -9.04
CA ASP A 108 -7.14 12.37 -10.45
C ASP A 108 -5.86 11.57 -10.71
N PHE A 109 -6.03 10.29 -11.04
CA PHE A 109 -4.91 9.40 -11.31
C PHE A 109 -4.10 9.79 -12.57
N THR A 110 -4.68 10.54 -13.50
CA THR A 110 -3.93 11.05 -14.65
C THR A 110 -2.85 12.02 -14.20
N ASN A 111 -3.23 12.99 -13.38
CA ASN A 111 -2.29 13.95 -12.82
C ASN A 111 -1.32 13.31 -11.81
N LEU A 112 -1.79 12.34 -11.00
CA LEU A 112 -0.93 11.66 -10.02
C LEU A 112 0.22 10.89 -10.68
N LYS A 113 0.03 10.33 -11.88
CA LYS A 113 1.09 9.64 -12.63
C LYS A 113 2.30 10.51 -12.91
N GLU A 114 2.14 11.83 -13.02
CA GLU A 114 3.24 12.76 -13.26
C GLU A 114 4.26 12.80 -12.12
N TYR A 115 3.84 12.45 -10.89
CA TYR A 115 4.71 12.39 -9.70
C TYR A 115 5.43 11.05 -9.56
N ILE A 116 5.06 10.03 -10.34
CA ILE A 116 5.54 8.64 -10.19
C ILE A 116 6.62 8.36 -11.23
N SER A 117 7.89 8.37 -10.80
CA SER A 117 9.07 8.05 -11.63
C SER A 117 9.71 6.70 -11.29
N TYR A 118 9.03 5.88 -10.51
CA TYR A 118 9.46 4.57 -9.98
C TYR A 118 8.33 3.55 -10.13
N PRO A 119 8.63 2.24 -10.16
CA PRO A 119 7.58 1.22 -10.36
C PRO A 119 6.58 1.21 -9.20
N VAL A 120 5.29 1.19 -9.55
CA VAL A 120 4.17 0.99 -8.65
C VAL A 120 3.38 -0.21 -9.14
N ASN A 121 3.42 -1.31 -8.42
CA ASN A 121 2.68 -2.52 -8.73
C ASN A 121 1.46 -2.64 -7.81
N ILE A 122 0.28 -2.66 -8.40
CA ILE A 122 -1.00 -2.83 -7.72
C ILE A 122 -1.51 -4.24 -8.00
N TYR A 123 -1.79 -4.99 -6.95
CA TYR A 123 -2.41 -6.31 -7.03
C TYR A 123 -3.80 -6.27 -6.41
N GLN A 124 -4.80 -6.64 -7.20
CA GLN A 124 -6.21 -6.55 -6.81
C GLN A 124 -6.93 -7.86 -7.10
N LYS A 125 -7.78 -8.31 -6.17
CA LYS A 125 -8.72 -9.40 -6.41
C LYS A 125 -9.83 -8.96 -7.37
N ASP A 126 -10.39 -9.88 -8.15
CA ASP A 126 -11.41 -9.56 -9.16
C ASP A 126 -12.63 -8.86 -8.56
N PHE A 127 -13.08 -9.32 -7.41
CA PHE A 127 -14.32 -8.86 -6.76
C PHE A 127 -14.07 -8.25 -5.38
N ASP A 128 -12.90 -7.61 -5.19
CA ASP A 128 -12.59 -6.90 -3.95
C ASP A 128 -13.60 -5.75 -3.74
N PRO A 129 -14.34 -5.72 -2.61
CA PRO A 129 -15.36 -4.69 -2.37
C PRO A 129 -14.80 -3.27 -2.24
N ALA A 130 -13.50 -3.09 -1.99
CA ALA A 130 -12.85 -1.76 -1.99
C ALA A 130 -12.57 -1.21 -3.40
N GLY A 131 -12.71 -2.05 -4.43
CA GLY A 131 -12.55 -1.74 -5.85
C GLY A 131 -12.29 -3.01 -6.64
N TYR A 132 -13.07 -3.26 -7.69
CA TYR A 132 -12.89 -4.44 -8.54
C TYR A 132 -11.64 -4.29 -9.42
N TYR A 133 -10.94 -5.39 -9.67
CA TYR A 133 -9.78 -5.40 -10.56
C TYR A 133 -10.07 -4.74 -11.90
N ALA A 134 -11.21 -5.06 -12.53
CA ALA A 134 -11.61 -4.48 -13.80
C ALA A 134 -11.75 -2.94 -13.78
N ASP A 135 -12.19 -2.38 -12.64
CA ASP A 135 -12.34 -0.93 -12.47
C ASP A 135 -10.97 -0.24 -12.31
N ILE A 136 -10.05 -0.91 -11.61
CA ILE A 136 -8.72 -0.35 -11.34
C ILE A 136 -7.83 -0.39 -12.59
N MET A 137 -8.09 -1.28 -13.54
CA MET A 137 -7.32 -1.38 -14.78
C MET A 137 -7.22 -0.07 -15.56
N ASN A 138 -8.15 0.85 -15.39
CA ASN A 138 -8.11 2.17 -16.05
C ASN A 138 -6.99 3.07 -15.57
N ILE A 139 -6.39 2.81 -14.39
CA ILE A 139 -5.22 3.54 -13.90
C ILE A 139 -3.88 2.92 -14.35
N ASN A 140 -3.91 1.77 -15.02
CA ASN A 140 -2.71 1.13 -15.55
C ASN A 140 -1.98 2.03 -16.56
N GLY A 141 -0.67 2.01 -16.57
CA GLY A 141 0.16 2.75 -17.55
C GLY A 141 1.23 3.64 -16.92
N GLY A 142 2.20 4.05 -17.73
CA GLY A 142 3.41 4.70 -17.23
C GLY A 142 4.19 3.75 -16.28
N ASN A 143 4.49 4.23 -15.08
CA ASN A 143 5.16 3.44 -14.07
C ASN A 143 4.19 2.67 -13.14
N ILE A 144 2.87 2.69 -13.41
CA ILE A 144 1.85 1.95 -12.65
C ILE A 144 1.47 0.69 -13.43
N SER A 145 1.66 -0.47 -12.80
CA SER A 145 1.18 -1.76 -13.30
C SER A 145 0.06 -2.28 -12.41
N VAL A 146 -1.10 -2.55 -13.00
CA VAL A 146 -2.24 -3.16 -12.30
C VAL A 146 -2.30 -4.64 -12.67
N ASN A 147 -2.27 -5.50 -11.67
CA ASN A 147 -2.18 -6.94 -11.80
C ASN A 147 -3.32 -7.61 -11.02
N GLN A 148 -3.79 -8.74 -11.54
CA GLN A 148 -4.72 -9.60 -10.83
C GLN A 148 -3.99 -10.30 -9.67
N TYR A 149 -4.59 -10.30 -8.47
CA TYR A 149 -4.05 -11.03 -7.32
C TYR A 149 -4.39 -12.53 -7.43
N GLU A 150 -3.39 -13.40 -7.30
CA GLU A 150 -3.60 -14.86 -7.30
C GLU A 150 -4.22 -15.31 -5.97
N CYS A 151 -5.50 -15.70 -6.01
CA CYS A 151 -6.26 -16.13 -4.82
C CYS A 151 -6.02 -17.61 -4.47
N VAL A 152 -4.76 -18.01 -4.30
CA VAL A 152 -4.42 -19.39 -3.92
C VAL A 152 -4.75 -19.61 -2.45
N GLY A 153 -5.81 -20.38 -2.17
CA GLY A 153 -6.28 -20.63 -0.79
C GLY A 153 -7.04 -19.47 -0.16
N GLU A 154 -7.39 -18.47 -0.94
CA GLU A 154 -8.16 -17.30 -0.50
C GLU A 154 -9.43 -17.12 -1.36
N GLU A 155 -10.44 -16.44 -0.80
CA GLU A 155 -11.62 -16.03 -1.54
C GLU A 155 -11.36 -14.79 -2.39
N ASN A 156 -11.91 -14.76 -3.60
CA ASN A 156 -11.70 -13.67 -4.58
C ASN A 156 -12.66 -12.47 -4.40
N ASN A 157 -13.61 -12.58 -3.47
CA ASN A 157 -14.70 -11.63 -3.26
C ASN A 157 -14.66 -10.92 -1.89
N ASN A 158 -13.50 -10.89 -1.27
CA ASN A 158 -13.27 -10.20 0.00
C ASN A 158 -12.03 -9.30 -0.07
N HIS A 159 -11.85 -8.47 0.98
CA HIS A 159 -10.73 -7.54 1.11
C HIS A 159 -9.59 -8.08 1.99
N SER A 160 -9.51 -9.42 2.17
CA SER A 160 -8.42 -10.08 2.88
C SER A 160 -7.31 -10.48 1.90
N TYR A 161 -6.07 -10.38 2.34
CA TYR A 161 -4.84 -10.74 1.60
C TYR A 161 -3.92 -11.45 2.57
N GLU A 162 -4.15 -12.75 2.77
CA GLU A 162 -3.55 -13.53 3.87
C GLU A 162 -2.45 -14.50 3.41
N ASN A 163 -2.21 -14.61 2.10
CA ASN A 163 -1.11 -15.39 1.59
C ASN A 163 0.21 -14.62 1.74
N TYR A 164 0.80 -14.65 2.95
CA TYR A 164 2.02 -13.91 3.28
C TYR A 164 3.24 -14.35 2.46
N ASP A 165 3.32 -15.62 2.07
CA ASP A 165 4.39 -16.11 1.18
C ASP A 165 4.29 -15.47 -0.20
N TYR A 166 3.07 -15.32 -0.71
CA TYR A 166 2.83 -14.65 -1.97
C TYR A 166 3.12 -13.14 -1.88
N LEU A 167 2.73 -12.48 -0.80
CA LEU A 167 3.06 -11.07 -0.56
C LEU A 167 4.58 -10.84 -0.53
N LEU A 168 5.35 -11.72 0.14
CA LEU A 168 6.80 -11.64 0.16
C LEU A 168 7.39 -11.82 -1.25
N LYS A 169 6.90 -12.79 -2.03
CA LYS A 169 7.33 -13.00 -3.43
C LYS A 169 7.06 -11.76 -4.29
N LEU A 170 5.88 -11.13 -4.15
CA LEU A 170 5.54 -9.91 -4.89
C LEU A 170 6.45 -8.74 -4.54
N LEU A 171 6.78 -8.58 -3.26
CA LEU A 171 7.68 -7.54 -2.79
C LEU A 171 9.11 -7.77 -3.30
N ASP A 172 9.55 -9.02 -3.31
CA ASP A 172 10.86 -9.42 -3.78
C ASP A 172 11.09 -9.11 -5.26
N ASN A 173 10.11 -9.40 -6.10
CA ASN A 173 10.15 -9.09 -7.53
C ASN A 173 10.26 -7.57 -7.83
N LEU A 174 10.03 -6.71 -6.86
CA LEU A 174 10.20 -5.26 -6.99
C LEU A 174 11.65 -4.79 -6.83
N VAL A 175 12.51 -5.65 -6.27
CA VAL A 175 13.92 -5.33 -5.97
C VAL A 175 14.90 -5.97 -6.94
N GLU A 176 14.45 -6.93 -7.71
CA GLU A 176 15.22 -7.55 -8.78
C GLU A 176 15.24 -6.69 -10.06
#